data_d14133070703b099eff9ef4d605a21c3
#
_entry.id   d14133070703b099eff9ef4d605a21c3
#
_cell.length_a   1.000
_cell.length_b   1.000
_cell.length_c   1.000
_cell.angle_alpha   90.00
_cell.angle_beta   90.00
_cell.angle_gamma   90.00
#
_symmetry.space_group_name_H-M   'P 1'
#
loop_
_entity.id
_entity.type
_entity.pdbx_description
1 polymer ?
#
loop_
_entity_poly.entity_id
_entity_poly.type
_entity_poly.pdbx_seq_one_letter_code
_entity_poly.pdbx_strand_id
1 'polypeptide(L)'
;DHSAQRDFTYIGKLLSEITQFCQQTNTHLFLVAHPRKIESDNGVFKKPNLYDISGSADFYNKAYNGLVCFRSVGQKTEYKSDLVTIYVEKIKRKENGQLGQFDLAPDFHNGGVYKPIGKASKTFEVIKDTNVPWD
;
A
#
# COMPACT_ATOMS: atom_id res chain seq x y z
N ASP A 1 25.36 12.66 12.13
CA ASP A 1 24.22 12.23 12.93
C ASP A 1 24.16 10.70 12.97
N HIS A 2 24.92 10.11 13.93
CA HIS A 2 25.13 8.66 14.02
C HIS A 2 23.87 7.87 14.45
N SER A 3 22.84 8.52 14.96
CA SER A 3 21.60 7.86 15.37
C SER A 3 20.74 7.52 14.17
N ALA A 4 20.51 8.49 13.29
CA ALA A 4 19.72 8.29 12.07
C ALA A 4 20.34 7.22 11.15
N GLN A 5 21.68 7.20 11.01
CA GLN A 5 22.39 6.18 10.23
C GLN A 5 22.16 4.76 10.78
N ARG A 6 22.15 4.60 12.11
CA ARG A 6 21.86 3.31 12.75
C ARG A 6 20.43 2.85 12.51
N ASP A 7 19.47 3.78 12.57
CA ASP A 7 18.07 3.47 12.35
C ASP A 7 17.81 2.99 10.92
N PHE A 8 18.41 3.61 9.92
CA PHE A 8 18.30 3.17 8.52
C PHE A 8 18.90 1.77 8.31
N THR A 9 20.05 1.50 8.88
CA THR A 9 20.71 0.19 8.79
C THR A 9 19.86 -0.89 9.47
N TYR A 10 19.26 -0.57 10.63
CA TYR A 10 18.37 -1.48 11.35
C TYR A 10 17.12 -1.82 10.54
N ILE A 11 16.43 -0.81 9.98
CA ILE A 11 15.25 -1.00 9.14
C ILE A 11 15.58 -1.89 7.93
N GLY A 12 16.68 -1.61 7.26
CA GLY A 12 17.10 -2.40 6.11
C GLY A 12 17.35 -3.87 6.47
N LYS A 13 17.97 -4.15 7.62
CA LYS A 13 18.19 -5.52 8.11
C LYS A 13 16.87 -6.20 8.44
N LEU A 14 16.00 -5.54 9.22
CA LEU A 14 14.68 -6.06 9.59
C LEU A 14 13.83 -6.45 8.37
N LEU A 15 13.76 -5.57 7.37
CA LEU A 15 13.00 -5.85 6.15
C LEU A 15 13.58 -7.04 5.35
N SER A 16 14.90 -7.24 5.40
CA SER A 16 15.54 -8.40 4.78
C SER A 16 15.18 -9.69 5.52
N GLU A 17 15.21 -9.67 6.85
CA GLU A 17 14.82 -10.81 7.70
C GLU A 17 13.35 -11.17 7.51
N ILE A 18 12.46 -10.17 7.44
CA ILE A 18 11.03 -10.37 7.13
C ILE A 18 10.85 -11.03 5.76
N THR A 19 11.57 -10.54 4.74
CA THR A 19 11.49 -11.10 3.39
C THR A 19 11.94 -12.57 3.38
N GLN A 20 13.05 -12.86 4.04
CA GLN A 20 13.57 -14.22 4.15
C GLN A 20 12.60 -15.15 4.90
N PHE A 21 12.03 -14.68 6.01
CA PHE A 21 11.00 -15.42 6.74
C PHE A 21 9.81 -15.77 5.85
N CYS A 22 9.27 -14.79 5.12
CA CYS A 22 8.14 -15.01 4.21
C CYS A 22 8.47 -16.06 3.14
N GLN A 23 9.68 -16.03 2.58
CA GLN A 23 10.13 -17.02 1.60
C GLN A 23 10.29 -18.44 2.17
N GLN A 24 10.87 -18.54 3.37
CA GLN A 24 11.13 -19.84 4.02
C GLN A 24 9.85 -20.50 4.52
N THR A 25 8.88 -19.72 4.94
CA THR A 25 7.63 -20.23 5.53
C THR A 25 6.45 -20.22 4.56
N ASN A 26 6.66 -19.77 3.33
CA ASN A 26 5.60 -19.57 2.34
C ASN A 26 4.45 -18.71 2.90
N THR A 27 4.79 -17.65 3.61
CA THR A 27 3.84 -16.76 4.28
C THR A 27 3.74 -15.43 3.54
N HIS A 28 2.53 -14.90 3.42
CA HIS A 28 2.29 -13.53 2.96
C HIS A 28 2.21 -12.57 4.16
N LEU A 29 2.97 -11.49 4.12
CA LEU A 29 3.00 -10.49 5.19
C LEU A 29 2.57 -9.13 4.65
N PHE A 30 1.63 -8.49 5.34
CA PHE A 30 1.27 -7.10 5.12
C PHE A 30 1.95 -6.23 6.18
N LEU A 31 2.83 -5.34 5.73
CA LEU A 31 3.47 -4.36 6.58
C LEU A 31 2.80 -3.01 6.38
N VAL A 32 2.17 -2.50 7.42
CA VAL A 32 1.55 -1.17 7.41
C VAL A 32 2.56 -0.15 7.93
N ALA A 33 2.81 0.87 7.13
CA ALA A 33 3.70 1.95 7.48
C ALA A 33 3.03 3.31 7.23
N HIS A 34 3.35 4.29 8.07
CA HIS A 34 2.85 5.65 7.91
C HIS A 34 3.84 6.51 7.12
N PRO A 35 3.35 7.40 6.25
CA PRO A 35 4.21 8.37 5.60
C PRO A 35 4.72 9.39 6.64
N ARG A 36 5.87 10.00 6.35
CA ARG A 36 6.29 11.21 7.04
C ARG A 36 5.23 12.31 6.87
N LYS A 37 5.28 13.34 7.71
CA LYS A 37 4.38 14.49 7.60
C LYS A 37 4.47 15.08 6.19
N ILE A 38 3.36 15.06 5.48
CA ILE A 38 3.22 15.64 4.14
C ILE A 38 2.65 17.04 4.31
N GLU A 39 3.28 18.00 3.64
CA GLU A 39 2.79 19.37 3.63
C GLU A 39 1.48 19.45 2.82
N SER A 40 0.55 20.24 3.33
CA SER A 40 -0.67 20.57 2.60
C SER A 40 -0.45 21.88 1.82
N ASP A 41 -0.92 21.90 0.58
CA ASP A 41 -1.00 23.11 -0.21
C ASP A 41 -2.45 23.59 -0.20
N ASN A 42 -2.69 24.82 0.33
CA ASN A 42 -4.03 25.41 0.49
C ASN A 42 -5.06 24.49 1.20
N GLY A 43 -4.60 23.71 2.19
CA GLY A 43 -5.44 22.78 2.93
C GLY A 43 -5.73 21.47 2.20
N VAL A 44 -5.15 21.25 1.03
CA VAL A 44 -5.25 20.00 0.27
C VAL A 44 -4.00 19.17 0.51
N PHE A 45 -4.15 17.97 1.06
CA PHE A 45 -3.04 17.06 1.25
C PHE A 45 -2.70 16.37 -0.07
N LYS A 46 -1.42 16.36 -0.43
CA LYS A 46 -0.93 15.59 -1.57
C LYS A 46 -0.99 14.10 -1.24
N LYS A 47 -1.31 13.30 -2.25
CA LYS A 47 -1.22 11.84 -2.14
C LYS A 47 0.22 11.45 -1.79
N PRO A 48 0.46 10.68 -0.71
CA PRO A 48 1.78 10.12 -0.45
C PRO A 48 2.18 9.11 -1.52
N ASN A 49 3.45 8.83 -1.58
CA ASN A 49 4.00 7.73 -2.36
C ASN A 49 4.83 6.82 -1.46
N LEU A 50 5.30 5.69 -1.98
CA LEU A 50 6.04 4.71 -1.20
C LEU A 50 7.40 5.21 -0.66
N TYR A 51 7.96 6.28 -1.25
CA TYR A 51 9.19 6.91 -0.76
C TYR A 51 8.94 7.89 0.40
N ASP A 52 7.69 8.23 0.66
CA ASP A 52 7.32 9.10 1.77
C ASP A 52 7.24 8.37 3.11
N ILE A 53 7.48 7.05 3.13
CA ILE A 53 7.58 6.30 4.39
C ILE A 53 8.78 6.82 5.18
N SER A 54 8.52 7.21 6.43
CA SER A 54 9.58 7.70 7.30
C SER A 54 10.60 6.59 7.57
N GLY A 55 11.86 6.91 7.41
CA GLY A 55 12.96 6.09 7.88
C GLY A 55 13.82 5.43 6.81
N SER A 56 13.33 5.06 5.64
CA SER A 56 14.24 4.47 4.65
C SER A 56 13.59 4.25 3.27
N ALA A 57 14.35 4.49 2.21
CA ALA A 57 14.05 4.01 0.86
C ALA A 57 13.97 2.48 0.77
N ASP A 58 14.47 1.77 1.79
CA ASP A 58 14.44 0.31 1.85
C ASP A 58 13.02 -0.25 1.89
N PHE A 59 12.05 0.48 2.42
CA PHE A 59 10.64 0.07 2.34
C PHE A 59 10.21 -0.11 0.89
N TYR A 60 10.54 0.86 0.04
CA TYR A 60 10.27 0.71 -1.38
C TYR A 60 11.12 -0.40 -2.01
N ASN A 61 12.42 -0.42 -1.76
CA ASN A 61 13.34 -1.30 -2.46
C ASN A 61 13.07 -2.79 -2.16
N LYS A 62 12.78 -3.13 -0.91
CA LYS A 62 12.65 -4.52 -0.44
C LYS A 62 11.23 -5.07 -0.54
N ALA A 63 10.19 -4.23 -0.55
CA ALA A 63 8.82 -4.70 -0.73
C ALA A 63 8.63 -5.35 -2.11
N TYR A 64 7.91 -6.47 -2.15
CA TYR A 64 7.49 -7.10 -3.39
C TYR A 64 6.37 -6.32 -4.07
N ASN A 65 5.38 -5.91 -3.31
CA ASN A 65 4.29 -5.08 -3.77
C ASN A 65 4.17 -3.87 -2.86
N GLY A 66 3.71 -2.75 -3.39
CA GLY A 66 3.50 -1.54 -2.63
C GLY A 66 2.16 -0.91 -2.96
N LEU A 67 1.38 -0.69 -1.92
CA LEU A 67 0.07 -0.07 -2.01
C LEU A 67 0.07 1.23 -1.22
N VAL A 68 -0.60 2.25 -1.75
CA VAL A 68 -0.88 3.48 -1.02
C VAL A 68 -2.38 3.59 -0.83
N CYS A 69 -2.79 3.64 0.43
CA CYS A 69 -4.16 3.87 0.83
C CYS A 69 -4.33 5.36 1.14
N PHE A 70 -5.09 6.08 0.33
CA PHE A 70 -5.24 7.52 0.47
C PHE A 70 -6.70 7.93 0.52
N ARG A 71 -7.05 8.69 1.55
CA ARG A 71 -8.35 9.33 1.68
C ARG A 71 -8.16 10.83 1.42
N SER A 72 -8.80 11.34 0.36
CA SER A 72 -8.78 12.77 0.07
C SER A 72 -9.64 13.51 1.09
N VAL A 73 -9.00 14.28 1.96
CA VAL A 73 -9.67 15.11 2.95
C VAL A 73 -9.52 16.58 2.53
N GLY A 74 -10.60 17.34 2.56
CA GLY A 74 -10.56 18.79 2.34
C GLY A 74 -10.84 19.27 0.92
N GLN A 75 -11.04 18.38 -0.05
CA GLN A 75 -11.57 18.81 -1.35
C GLN A 75 -13.07 19.11 -1.19
N LYS A 76 -13.45 20.37 -1.42
CA LYS A 76 -14.85 20.81 -1.59
C LYS A 76 -15.40 20.28 -2.92
N THR A 77 -15.43 19.00 -3.09
CA THR A 77 -16.15 18.38 -4.18
C THR A 77 -17.45 17.83 -3.61
N GLU A 78 -18.53 18.01 -4.33
CA GLU A 78 -19.87 17.51 -4.03
C GLU A 78 -19.94 15.99 -3.83
N TYR A 79 -18.83 15.30 -4.09
CA TYR A 79 -18.63 13.85 -3.95
C TYR A 79 -17.67 13.57 -2.77
N LYS A 80 -18.28 13.40 -1.63
CA LYS A 80 -17.94 12.56 -0.46
C LYS A 80 -16.46 12.40 -0.11
N SER A 81 -16.12 13.09 0.96
CA SER A 81 -14.92 12.87 1.79
C SER A 81 -14.69 11.44 2.30
N ASP A 82 -15.51 10.47 1.90
CA ASP A 82 -15.52 9.12 2.46
C ASP A 82 -14.88 8.07 1.55
N LEU A 83 -14.54 8.44 0.31
CA LEU A 83 -13.85 7.53 -0.60
C LEU A 83 -12.39 7.35 -0.19
N VAL A 84 -11.97 6.10 -0.27
CA VAL A 84 -10.56 5.72 -0.14
C VAL A 84 -10.09 5.21 -1.49
N THR A 85 -9.03 5.81 -2.02
CA THR A 85 -8.38 5.33 -3.23
C THR A 85 -7.17 4.48 -2.86
N ILE A 86 -7.13 3.28 -3.39
CA ILE A 86 -5.97 2.39 -3.30
C ILE A 86 -5.17 2.54 -4.58
N TYR A 87 -3.91 2.95 -4.43
CA TYR A 87 -2.95 3.03 -5.53
C TYR A 87 -2.01 1.83 -5.45
N VAL A 88 -1.92 1.07 -6.52
CA VAL A 88 -0.93 0.01 -6.69
C VAL A 88 0.30 0.65 -7.31
N GLU A 89 1.30 0.99 -6.50
CA GLU A 89 2.48 1.75 -6.94
C GLU A 89 3.70 0.88 -7.23
N LYS A 90 3.69 -0.34 -6.73
CA LYS A 90 4.77 -1.29 -7.00
C LYS A 90 4.25 -2.70 -7.14
N ILE A 91 4.71 -3.38 -8.17
CA ILE A 91 4.60 -4.83 -8.36
C ILE A 91 5.94 -5.32 -8.89
N LYS A 92 6.60 -6.18 -8.11
CA LYS A 92 7.94 -6.68 -8.45
C LYS A 92 7.90 -7.67 -9.60
N ARG A 93 6.88 -8.51 -9.63
CA ARG A 93 6.66 -9.51 -10.68
C ARG A 93 5.45 -9.12 -11.51
N LYS A 94 5.66 -8.80 -12.77
CA LYS A 94 4.63 -8.30 -13.69
C LYS A 94 3.49 -9.30 -13.91
N GLU A 95 3.78 -10.58 -13.81
CA GLU A 95 2.79 -11.66 -13.91
C GLU A 95 1.78 -11.67 -12.77
N ASN A 96 2.10 -11.06 -11.63
CA ASN A 96 1.24 -11.02 -10.44
C ASN A 96 0.26 -9.84 -10.43
N GLY A 97 0.27 -8.98 -11.45
CA GLY A 97 -0.64 -7.84 -11.53
C GLY A 97 -0.08 -6.66 -12.31
N GLN A 98 -0.78 -5.55 -12.22
CA GLN A 98 -0.42 -4.31 -12.90
C GLN A 98 -0.53 -3.11 -11.98
N LEU A 99 0.21 -2.05 -12.29
CA LEU A 99 0.09 -0.76 -11.61
C LEU A 99 -1.26 -0.12 -11.95
N GLY A 100 -1.83 0.62 -11.02
CA GLY A 100 -3.10 1.30 -11.23
C GLY A 100 -3.69 1.81 -9.94
N GLN A 101 -4.98 2.11 -9.98
CA GLN A 101 -5.72 2.55 -8.81
C GLN A 101 -7.19 2.10 -8.90
N PHE A 102 -7.82 2.02 -7.75
CA PHE A 102 -9.25 1.80 -7.63
C PHE A 102 -9.80 2.47 -6.38
N ASP A 103 -11.08 2.82 -6.44
CA ASP A 103 -11.76 3.50 -5.35
C ASP A 103 -12.61 2.53 -4.54
N LEU A 104 -12.63 2.78 -3.24
CA LEU A 104 -13.45 2.08 -2.27
C LEU A 104 -14.41 3.06 -1.62
N ALA A 105 -15.68 2.67 -1.52
CA ALA A 105 -16.67 3.40 -0.75
C ALA A 105 -17.06 2.63 0.52
N PRO A 106 -17.23 3.31 1.66
CA PRO A 106 -17.71 2.67 2.87
C PRO A 106 -19.20 2.31 2.74
N ASP A 107 -19.57 1.10 3.13
CA ASP A 107 -20.94 0.67 3.29
C ASP A 107 -21.32 0.76 4.77
N PHE A 108 -21.84 1.90 5.17
CA PHE A 108 -22.19 2.15 6.57
C PHE A 108 -23.38 1.30 7.05
N HIS A 109 -24.24 0.81 6.13
CA HIS A 109 -25.36 -0.07 6.48
C HIS A 109 -24.87 -1.47 6.87
N ASN A 110 -23.71 -1.87 6.40
CA ASN A 110 -23.09 -3.16 6.67
C ASN A 110 -21.82 -3.02 7.55
N GLY A 111 -21.86 -2.19 8.59
CA GLY A 111 -20.77 -2.07 9.55
C GLY A 111 -19.53 -1.31 9.04
N GLY A 112 -19.65 -0.50 7.99
CA GLY A 112 -18.55 0.31 7.49
C GLY A 112 -17.53 -0.45 6.63
N VAL A 113 -17.90 -1.60 6.09
CA VAL A 113 -17.08 -2.37 5.16
C VAL A 113 -16.86 -1.57 3.88
N TYR A 114 -15.63 -1.48 3.41
CA TYR A 114 -15.29 -0.82 2.16
C TYR A 114 -15.53 -1.73 0.97
N LYS A 115 -16.24 -1.23 -0.03
CA LYS A 115 -16.54 -1.95 -1.27
C LYS A 115 -15.96 -1.21 -2.47
N PRO A 116 -15.39 -1.93 -3.46
CA PRO A 116 -14.89 -1.30 -4.68
C PRO A 116 -16.06 -0.69 -5.49
N ILE A 117 -15.79 0.49 -6.07
CA ILE A 117 -16.73 1.19 -6.94
C ILE A 117 -16.11 1.36 -8.34
N GLY A 118 -16.97 1.44 -9.35
CA GLY A 118 -16.55 1.63 -10.75
C GLY A 118 -16.10 0.35 -11.45
N LYS A 119 -15.33 0.50 -12.54
CA LYS A 119 -14.93 -0.62 -13.42
C LYS A 119 -14.00 -1.65 -12.76
N ALA A 120 -13.38 -1.30 -11.65
CA ALA A 120 -12.52 -2.21 -10.89
C ALA A 120 -13.27 -3.43 -10.32
N SER A 121 -14.59 -3.37 -10.23
CA SER A 121 -15.40 -4.49 -9.76
C SER A 121 -15.33 -5.75 -10.65
N LYS A 122 -14.74 -5.66 -11.82
CA LYS A 122 -14.64 -6.79 -12.78
C LYS A 122 -13.30 -7.53 -12.77
N THR A 123 -12.29 -7.05 -12.03
CA THR A 123 -10.92 -7.55 -12.21
C THR A 123 -10.37 -8.33 -11.01
N PHE A 124 -11.11 -8.44 -9.92
CA PHE A 124 -10.76 -9.37 -8.84
C PHE A 124 -11.55 -10.68 -8.97
N GLU A 125 -11.34 -11.41 -10.04
CA GLU A 125 -11.53 -12.85 -9.96
C GLU A 125 -10.43 -13.36 -9.01
N VAL A 126 -10.84 -13.77 -7.83
CA VAL A 126 -9.99 -14.56 -6.94
C VAL A 126 -9.53 -15.75 -7.77
N ILE A 127 -8.25 -15.77 -8.14
CA ILE A 127 -7.65 -16.97 -8.74
C ILE A 127 -7.76 -18.05 -7.66
N LYS A 128 -8.78 -18.88 -7.76
CA LYS A 128 -8.96 -20.09 -6.93
C LYS A 128 -8.04 -21.20 -7.44
N ASP A 129 -6.82 -20.86 -7.81
CA ASP A 129 -5.87 -21.86 -8.20
C ASP A 129 -5.03 -22.24 -6.97
N THR A 130 -5.51 -23.26 -6.25
CA THR A 130 -4.85 -23.85 -5.10
C THR A 130 -3.64 -24.71 -5.50
N ASN A 131 -3.27 -24.73 -6.78
CA ASN A 131 -2.22 -25.59 -7.34
C ASN A 131 -1.08 -24.84 -8.01
N VAL A 132 -0.75 -23.62 -7.57
CA VAL A 132 0.48 -22.97 -8.02
C VAL A 132 1.63 -23.44 -7.11
N PRO A 133 2.53 -24.31 -7.59
CA PRO A 133 3.76 -24.59 -6.85
C PRO A 133 4.58 -23.30 -6.84
N TRP A 134 4.96 -22.88 -5.66
CA TRP A 134 5.86 -21.76 -5.44
C TRP A 134 7.29 -22.25 -5.66
N ASP A 135 7.73 -22.21 -6.91
CA ASP A 135 9.16 -22.34 -7.24
C ASP A 135 9.86 -20.98 -7.22
#